data_b041bde5997b65d67565e0cb72cc484a
#
_entry.id   b041bde5997b65d67565e0cb72cc484a
#
_cell.length_a   1.000
_cell.length_b   1.000
_cell.length_c   1.000
_cell.angle_alpha   90.00
_cell.angle_beta   90.00
_cell.angle_gamma   90.00
#
_symmetry.space_group_name_H-M   'P 1'
#
loop_
_entity.id
_entity.type
_entity.pdbx_description
1 polymer ?
#
loop_
_entity_poly.entity_id
_entity_poly.type
_entity_poly.pdbx_seq_one_letter_code
_entity_poly.pdbx_strand_id
1 'polypeptide(L)'
;MNKNISDTKTELNKNIGDAKTELTNKGLRFDADNNAEKTNKLGSKVTVNGDDNITTEITQTGDDTKIGLKLKKDLNVTSVTATETVKAGTVTMGKQADGATPANTGNYVTGLDNKTWSVTHPTAVSGRAATEDQLKTV
;
A
#
# COMPACT_ATOMS: atom_id res chain seq x y z
N MET A 1 -16.59 49.16 42.50
CA MET A 1 -17.02 48.92 41.09
C MET A 1 -15.81 48.56 40.22
N ASN A 2 -14.74 49.36 40.22
CA ASN A 2 -13.55 49.03 39.41
C ASN A 2 -12.89 47.74 39.78
N LYS A 3 -12.88 47.40 41.07
CA LYS A 3 -12.31 46.12 41.57
C LYS A 3 -13.09 44.91 41.02
N ASN A 4 -14.43 44.99 41.01
CA ASN A 4 -15.27 43.89 40.50
C ASN A 4 -15.05 43.65 39.00
N ILE A 5 -14.94 44.74 38.24
CA ILE A 5 -14.64 44.65 36.81
C ILE A 5 -13.23 44.08 36.58
N SER A 6 -12.25 44.56 37.36
CA SER A 6 -10.90 44.09 37.28
C SER A 6 -10.79 42.58 37.64
N ASP A 7 -11.43 42.17 38.72
CA ASP A 7 -11.46 40.78 39.17
C ASP A 7 -12.15 39.88 38.14
N THR A 8 -13.26 40.30 37.58
CA THR A 8 -13.97 39.59 36.51
C THR A 8 -13.12 39.43 35.26
N LYS A 9 -12.42 40.52 34.86
CA LYS A 9 -11.50 40.50 33.71
C LYS A 9 -10.38 39.47 33.93
N THR A 10 -9.79 39.46 35.12
CA THR A 10 -8.72 38.53 35.49
C THR A 10 -9.21 37.11 35.43
N GLU A 11 -10.39 36.84 35.99
CA GLU A 11 -10.99 35.47 35.98
C GLU A 11 -11.32 35.03 34.56
N LEU A 12 -11.94 35.87 33.74
CA LEU A 12 -12.23 35.56 32.35
C LEU A 12 -10.98 35.29 31.54
N ASN A 13 -9.93 36.10 31.71
CA ASN A 13 -8.66 35.88 31.03
C ASN A 13 -8.02 34.56 31.44
N LYS A 14 -8.09 34.21 32.74
CA LYS A 14 -7.63 32.92 33.26
C LYS A 14 -8.40 31.76 32.63
N ASN A 15 -9.73 31.84 32.59
CA ASN A 15 -10.58 30.80 32.03
C ASN A 15 -10.34 30.61 30.55
N ILE A 16 -10.14 31.69 29.78
CA ILE A 16 -9.78 31.62 28.36
C ILE A 16 -8.42 30.95 28.19
N GLY A 17 -7.43 31.32 28.99
CA GLY A 17 -6.09 30.72 28.95
C GLY A 17 -6.13 29.23 29.29
N ASP A 18 -6.87 28.85 30.33
CA ASP A 18 -7.04 27.45 30.73
C ASP A 18 -7.73 26.65 29.65
N ALA A 19 -8.78 27.18 29.01
CA ALA A 19 -9.48 26.51 27.91
C ALA A 19 -8.58 26.33 26.69
N LYS A 20 -7.79 27.34 26.33
CA LYS A 20 -6.80 27.23 25.25
C LYS A 20 -5.79 26.12 25.51
N THR A 21 -5.24 26.10 26.72
CA THR A 21 -4.24 25.10 27.14
C THR A 21 -4.85 23.70 27.11
N GLU A 22 -6.04 23.54 27.65
CA GLU A 22 -6.76 22.28 27.69
C GLU A 22 -7.03 21.73 26.28
N LEU A 23 -7.56 22.56 25.39
CA LEU A 23 -7.84 22.17 24.00
C LEU A 23 -6.54 21.82 23.25
N THR A 24 -5.50 22.64 23.42
CA THR A 24 -4.19 22.39 22.80
C THR A 24 -3.61 21.05 23.24
N ASN A 25 -3.70 20.76 24.53
CA ASN A 25 -3.17 19.52 25.10
C ASN A 25 -4.01 18.29 24.75
N LYS A 26 -5.34 18.44 24.62
CA LYS A 26 -6.20 17.34 24.13
C LYS A 26 -5.79 16.93 22.73
N GLY A 27 -5.58 17.88 21.83
CA GLY A 27 -5.08 17.64 20.51
C GLY A 27 -5.83 16.56 19.73
N LEU A 28 -5.11 15.84 18.90
CA LEU A 28 -5.61 14.69 18.15
C LEU A 28 -4.86 13.42 18.58
N ARG A 29 -5.60 12.34 18.68
CA ARG A 29 -5.03 11.03 19.03
C ARG A 29 -4.82 10.22 17.75
N PHE A 30 -3.64 9.61 17.64
CA PHE A 30 -3.27 8.76 16.51
C PHE A 30 -2.82 7.40 17.02
N ASP A 31 -3.21 6.37 16.32
CA ASP A 31 -2.81 5.01 16.61
C ASP A 31 -2.36 4.31 15.31
N ALA A 32 -1.66 3.21 15.45
CA ALA A 32 -1.20 2.38 14.35
C ALA A 32 -1.22 0.90 14.79
N ASP A 33 -0.86 0.02 13.87
CA ASP A 33 -0.94 -1.43 14.09
C ASP A 33 -0.14 -1.93 15.30
N ASN A 34 0.90 -1.20 15.70
CA ASN A 34 1.69 -1.55 16.88
C ASN A 34 1.03 -1.12 18.21
N ASN A 35 -0.16 -0.50 18.17
CA ASN A 35 -0.93 -0.06 19.34
C ASN A 35 -0.17 0.88 20.28
N ALA A 36 0.75 1.67 19.74
CA ALA A 36 1.51 2.67 20.48
C ALA A 36 0.92 4.07 20.28
N GLU A 37 -0.34 4.25 20.68
CA GLU A 37 -1.09 5.49 20.53
C GLU A 37 -0.30 6.71 20.97
N LYS A 38 -0.41 7.81 20.22
CA LYS A 38 0.19 9.10 20.52
C LYS A 38 -0.84 10.20 20.49
N THR A 39 -0.65 11.20 21.36
CA THR A 39 -1.41 12.44 21.34
C THR A 39 -0.57 13.53 20.70
N ASN A 40 -1.12 14.15 19.67
CA ASN A 40 -0.50 15.32 19.02
C ASN A 40 -1.23 16.58 19.45
N LYS A 41 -0.52 17.46 20.12
CA LYS A 41 -1.08 18.77 20.49
C LYS A 41 -1.51 19.54 19.26
N LEU A 42 -2.57 20.33 19.37
CA LEU A 42 -2.98 21.21 18.28
C LEU A 42 -1.82 22.12 17.86
N GLY A 43 -1.62 22.24 16.56
CA GLY A 43 -0.52 23.00 15.99
C GLY A 43 0.79 22.23 15.83
N SER A 44 0.90 21.03 16.41
CA SER A 44 2.07 20.17 16.19
C SER A 44 1.92 19.34 14.91
N LYS A 45 3.07 18.90 14.38
CA LYS A 45 3.14 18.21 13.10
C LYS A 45 2.99 16.69 13.28
N VAL A 46 2.18 16.07 12.41
CA VAL A 46 2.13 14.62 12.21
C VAL A 46 2.72 14.32 10.83
N THR A 47 3.62 13.37 10.77
CA THR A 47 4.23 12.93 9.52
C THR A 47 3.85 11.47 9.24
N VAL A 48 3.36 11.21 8.03
CA VAL A 48 3.12 9.85 7.53
C VAL A 48 4.26 9.52 6.57
N ASN A 49 5.13 8.63 6.99
CA ASN A 49 6.31 8.22 6.22
C ASN A 49 6.05 6.96 5.41
N GLY A 50 6.64 6.90 4.23
CA GLY A 50 6.78 5.67 3.48
C GLY A 50 8.01 4.87 3.92
N ASP A 51 8.27 3.80 3.20
CA ASP A 51 9.44 2.93 3.33
C ASP A 51 9.97 2.53 1.95
N ASP A 52 10.70 1.42 1.88
CA ASP A 52 11.24 0.92 0.61
C ASP A 52 10.17 0.56 -0.42
N ASN A 53 8.95 0.23 0.03
CA ASN A 53 7.86 -0.25 -0.82
C ASN A 53 6.67 0.71 -0.95
N ILE A 54 6.60 1.70 -0.05
CA ILE A 54 5.49 2.65 0.02
C ILE A 54 6.02 4.07 -0.07
N THR A 55 5.42 4.87 -0.93
CA THR A 55 5.65 6.33 -0.99
C THR A 55 4.39 7.06 -0.56
N THR A 56 4.56 8.20 0.08
CA THR A 56 3.45 9.03 0.54
C THR A 56 3.53 10.42 -0.08
N GLU A 57 2.36 11.03 -0.30
CA GLU A 57 2.25 12.37 -0.86
C GLU A 57 1.11 13.10 -0.15
N ILE A 58 1.32 14.36 0.17
CA ILE A 58 0.29 15.22 0.75
C ILE A 58 -0.13 16.29 -0.25
N THR A 59 -1.44 16.48 -0.39
CA THR A 59 -2.03 17.54 -1.21
C THR A 59 -3.12 18.25 -0.42
N GLN A 60 -3.35 19.52 -0.74
CA GLN A 60 -4.40 20.30 -0.10
C GLN A 60 -5.14 21.14 -1.14
N THR A 61 -6.47 21.08 -1.10
CA THR A 61 -7.36 21.92 -1.91
C THR A 61 -8.36 22.59 -0.96
N GLY A 62 -8.26 23.91 -0.81
CA GLY A 62 -9.01 24.60 0.24
C GLY A 62 -8.64 24.05 1.61
N ASP A 63 -9.63 23.60 2.38
CA ASP A 63 -9.43 23.01 3.70
C ASP A 63 -9.33 21.46 3.66
N ASP A 64 -9.42 20.86 2.47
CA ASP A 64 -9.31 19.43 2.30
C ASP A 64 -7.85 19.00 2.12
N THR A 65 -7.35 18.24 3.07
CA THR A 65 -6.02 17.66 3.02
C THR A 65 -6.12 16.17 2.74
N LYS A 66 -5.35 15.71 1.75
CA LYS A 66 -5.24 14.28 1.39
C LYS A 66 -3.82 13.82 1.59
N ILE A 67 -3.68 12.68 2.25
CA ILE A 67 -2.42 11.94 2.33
C ILE A 67 -2.61 10.69 1.51
N GLY A 68 -1.96 10.64 0.35
CA GLY A 68 -1.98 9.48 -0.54
C GLY A 68 -0.87 8.51 -0.19
N LEU A 69 -1.21 7.22 -0.14
CA LEU A 69 -0.24 6.15 0.04
C LEU A 69 -0.23 5.31 -1.24
N LYS A 70 0.97 5.10 -1.80
CA LYS A 70 1.13 4.32 -3.04
C LYS A 70 2.21 3.28 -2.86
N LEU A 71 1.99 2.10 -3.42
CA LEU A 71 3.06 1.14 -3.60
C LEU A 71 4.05 1.68 -4.64
N LYS A 72 5.35 1.49 -4.41
CA LYS A 72 6.37 1.79 -5.41
C LYS A 72 6.20 0.86 -6.61
N LYS A 73 6.70 1.29 -7.77
CA LYS A 73 6.62 0.50 -9.01
C LYS A 73 7.36 -0.82 -8.89
N ASP A 74 8.51 -0.81 -8.22
CA ASP A 74 9.30 -2.00 -7.93
C ASP A 74 9.20 -2.30 -6.44
N LEU A 75 8.66 -3.47 -6.11
CA LEU A 75 8.52 -3.91 -4.73
C LEU A 75 9.69 -4.82 -4.36
N ASN A 76 10.27 -4.58 -3.20
CA ASN A 76 11.33 -5.40 -2.62
C ASN A 76 10.78 -6.07 -1.35
N VAL A 77 10.38 -7.32 -1.47
CA VAL A 77 9.77 -8.09 -0.38
C VAL A 77 10.43 -9.46 -0.26
N THR A 78 10.39 -10.05 0.91
CA THR A 78 10.96 -11.38 1.16
C THR A 78 10.18 -12.48 0.47
N SER A 79 8.85 -12.36 0.42
CA SER A 79 7.98 -13.35 -0.23
C SER A 79 6.68 -12.71 -0.68
N VAL A 80 6.06 -13.30 -1.70
CA VAL A 80 4.71 -12.94 -2.16
C VAL A 80 3.85 -14.20 -2.12
N THR A 81 2.70 -14.11 -1.46
CA THR A 81 1.70 -15.19 -1.47
C THR A 81 0.47 -14.67 -2.21
N ALA A 82 0.14 -15.31 -3.32
CA ALA A 82 -1.11 -15.05 -4.04
C ALA A 82 -2.09 -16.19 -3.74
N THR A 83 -3.33 -15.86 -3.44
CA THR A 83 -4.36 -16.87 -3.14
C THR A 83 -4.81 -17.64 -4.37
N GLU A 84 -4.71 -17.03 -5.55
CA GLU A 84 -5.11 -17.68 -6.79
C GLU A 84 -4.00 -17.60 -7.86
N THR A 85 -3.71 -16.42 -8.37
CA THR A 85 -2.76 -16.26 -9.48
C THR A 85 -1.80 -15.11 -9.28
N VAL A 86 -0.60 -15.27 -9.87
CA VAL A 86 0.34 -14.17 -10.17
C VAL A 86 0.37 -13.99 -11.67
N LYS A 87 0.24 -12.75 -12.16
CA LYS A 87 0.26 -12.43 -13.58
C LYS A 87 1.36 -11.43 -13.89
N ALA A 88 2.21 -11.77 -14.85
CA ALA A 88 3.27 -10.91 -15.36
C ALA A 88 3.17 -10.86 -16.89
N GLY A 89 2.72 -9.73 -17.44
CA GLY A 89 2.40 -9.64 -18.85
C GLY A 89 1.29 -10.63 -19.21
N THR A 90 1.56 -11.54 -20.18
CA THR A 90 0.61 -12.59 -20.57
C THR A 90 0.80 -13.88 -19.78
N VAL A 91 1.87 -13.99 -19.00
CA VAL A 91 2.17 -15.19 -18.19
C VAL A 91 1.33 -15.18 -16.92
N THR A 92 0.64 -16.28 -16.66
CA THR A 92 -0.13 -16.50 -15.43
C THR A 92 0.37 -17.75 -14.72
N MET A 93 0.66 -17.64 -13.44
CA MET A 93 1.01 -18.76 -12.57
C MET A 93 -0.06 -18.91 -11.50
N GLY A 94 -0.53 -20.12 -11.26
CA GLY A 94 -1.44 -20.43 -10.19
C GLY A 94 -2.74 -21.06 -10.67
N LYS A 95 -3.78 -20.90 -9.86
CA LYS A 95 -5.07 -21.59 -10.02
C LYS A 95 -5.85 -21.02 -11.21
N GLN A 96 -6.01 -21.82 -12.23
CA GLN A 96 -6.68 -21.46 -13.48
C GLN A 96 -7.17 -22.70 -14.23
N ALA A 97 -8.02 -22.49 -15.24
CA ALA A 97 -8.40 -23.55 -16.15
C ALA A 97 -7.21 -23.94 -17.03
N ASP A 98 -7.10 -25.24 -17.35
CA ASP A 98 -5.99 -25.78 -18.14
C ASP A 98 -6.13 -25.55 -19.65
N GLY A 99 -7.24 -25.00 -20.12
CA GLY A 99 -7.51 -24.78 -21.55
C GLY A 99 -7.97 -26.00 -22.31
N ALA A 100 -8.06 -27.17 -21.68
CA ALA A 100 -8.59 -28.37 -22.29
C ALA A 100 -10.12 -28.33 -22.42
N THR A 101 -10.70 -29.29 -23.18
CA THR A 101 -12.15 -29.43 -23.32
C THR A 101 -12.54 -30.89 -23.00
N PRO A 102 -13.24 -31.13 -21.89
CA PRO A 102 -13.63 -30.19 -20.84
C PRO A 102 -12.44 -29.67 -20.02
N ALA A 103 -12.54 -28.42 -19.56
CA ALA A 103 -11.46 -27.80 -18.79
C ALA A 103 -11.40 -28.33 -17.35
N ASN A 104 -10.18 -28.49 -16.85
CA ASN A 104 -9.90 -28.75 -15.43
C ASN A 104 -9.29 -27.50 -14.80
N THR A 105 -9.55 -27.31 -13.52
CA THR A 105 -8.93 -26.23 -12.75
C THR A 105 -7.75 -26.79 -11.95
N GLY A 106 -6.63 -26.13 -12.01
CA GLY A 106 -5.41 -26.53 -11.31
C GLY A 106 -4.38 -25.40 -11.29
N ASN A 107 -3.21 -25.70 -10.77
CA ASN A 107 -2.11 -24.75 -10.74
C ASN A 107 -1.19 -24.95 -11.95
N TYR A 108 -1.20 -24.01 -12.86
CA TYR A 108 -0.46 -24.04 -14.11
C TYR A 108 0.36 -22.79 -14.32
N VAL A 109 1.31 -22.86 -15.24
CA VAL A 109 1.97 -21.69 -15.85
C VAL A 109 1.54 -21.64 -17.29
N THR A 110 0.86 -20.57 -17.68
CA THR A 110 0.30 -20.35 -19.02
C THR A 110 0.74 -19.01 -19.59
N GLY A 111 0.53 -18.83 -20.91
CA GLY A 111 0.78 -17.56 -21.58
C GLY A 111 2.22 -17.34 -22.01
N LEU A 112 3.07 -18.38 -21.99
CA LEU A 112 4.43 -18.31 -22.53
C LEU A 112 4.39 -18.20 -24.06
N ASP A 113 5.29 -17.42 -24.64
CA ASP A 113 5.29 -17.10 -26.08
C ASP A 113 6.07 -18.12 -26.92
N ASN A 114 6.96 -18.90 -26.33
CA ASN A 114 7.80 -19.87 -27.04
C ASN A 114 7.02 -21.14 -27.37
N LYS A 115 6.33 -21.13 -28.51
CA LYS A 115 5.40 -22.18 -28.92
C LYS A 115 5.90 -23.06 -30.08
N THR A 116 7.07 -22.75 -30.63
CA THR A 116 7.63 -23.46 -31.78
C THR A 116 8.96 -24.14 -31.42
N TRP A 117 9.23 -25.26 -32.07
CA TRP A 117 10.46 -25.99 -31.90
C TRP A 117 10.84 -26.71 -33.19
N SER A 118 12.11 -26.66 -33.55
CA SER A 118 12.63 -27.42 -34.70
C SER A 118 13.46 -28.59 -34.15
N VAL A 119 13.10 -29.81 -34.46
CA VAL A 119 13.83 -31.01 -34.08
C VAL A 119 15.13 -31.20 -34.85
N THR A 120 15.21 -30.63 -36.07
CA THR A 120 16.39 -30.69 -36.92
C THR A 120 17.40 -29.60 -36.64
N HIS A 121 16.94 -28.44 -36.21
CA HIS A 121 17.76 -27.29 -35.88
C HIS A 121 17.30 -26.68 -34.54
N PRO A 122 17.53 -27.36 -33.42
CA PRO A 122 17.04 -26.89 -32.14
C PRO A 122 17.79 -25.62 -31.70
N THR A 123 17.04 -24.61 -31.28
CA THR A 123 17.58 -23.34 -30.77
C THR A 123 17.15 -23.14 -29.33
N ALA A 124 17.76 -23.90 -28.44
CA ALA A 124 17.48 -23.79 -27.01
C ALA A 124 18.06 -22.51 -26.40
N VAL A 125 17.37 -21.92 -25.47
CA VAL A 125 17.85 -20.84 -24.63
C VAL A 125 17.96 -21.37 -23.20
N SER A 126 19.17 -21.44 -22.69
CA SER A 126 19.44 -21.95 -21.35
C SER A 126 18.64 -21.17 -20.29
N GLY A 127 17.98 -21.90 -19.39
CA GLY A 127 17.21 -21.31 -18.30
C GLY A 127 15.78 -20.88 -18.66
N ARG A 128 15.38 -20.98 -19.92
CA ARG A 128 14.01 -20.68 -20.33
C ARG A 128 13.14 -21.93 -20.25
N ALA A 129 11.93 -21.77 -19.72
CA ALA A 129 10.96 -22.88 -19.66
C ALA A 129 10.45 -23.22 -21.07
N ALA A 130 10.32 -24.51 -21.36
CA ALA A 130 9.65 -25.00 -22.57
C ALA A 130 8.12 -25.02 -22.35
N THR A 131 7.38 -25.02 -23.46
CA THR A 131 5.92 -25.16 -23.47
C THR A 131 5.51 -26.56 -23.93
N GLU A 132 4.26 -26.93 -23.64
CA GLU A 132 3.68 -28.15 -24.18
C GLU A 132 3.56 -28.10 -25.70
N ASP A 133 3.39 -26.89 -26.29
CA ASP A 133 3.45 -26.70 -27.74
C ASP A 133 4.80 -27.16 -28.31
N GLN A 134 5.89 -26.82 -27.64
CA GLN A 134 7.24 -27.24 -28.04
C GLN A 134 7.43 -28.76 -27.82
N LEU A 135 6.95 -29.28 -26.70
CA LEU A 135 7.04 -30.71 -26.39
C LEU A 135 6.31 -31.55 -27.41
N LYS A 136 5.16 -31.09 -27.89
CA LYS A 136 4.34 -31.78 -28.92
C LYS A 136 5.11 -32.04 -30.21
N THR A 137 6.07 -31.19 -30.58
CA THR A 137 6.86 -31.34 -31.80
C THR A 137 8.00 -32.35 -31.69
N VAL A 138 8.38 -32.71 -30.49
CA VAL A 138 9.41 -33.72 -30.20
C VAL A 138 8.80 -35.14 -30.26
#